data_40c4a95f615f53fbdea2597d22bc22d0
#
_entry.id   40c4a95f615f53fbdea2597d22bc22d0
#
_cell.length_a   1.000
_cell.length_b   1.000
_cell.length_c   1.000
_cell.angle_alpha   90.00
_cell.angle_beta   90.00
_cell.angle_gamma   90.00
#
_symmetry.space_group_name_H-M   'P 1'
#
loop_
_entity.id
_entity.type
_entity.pdbx_description
1 polymer ?
#
loop_
_entity_poly.entity_id
_entity_poly.type
_entity_poly.pdbx_seq_one_letter_code
_entity_poly.pdbx_strand_id
1 'polypeptide(L)'
;MSTPVTLATVRAGLASAIEAVGYKTHAQPLATVIPPAVVVVPDEPYLIANTLASGGLVWQANFELIVAVAYLDPQGSLGQLERIVVDVCRNLPKGTEFTTVGQPSVEDVGPSQLLVSRIPVAIRANLTAT
;
A
#
# COMPACT_ATOMS: atom_id res chain seq x y z
N MET A 1 22.16 -11.82 9.00
CA MET A 1 21.12 -11.74 10.05
C MET A 1 20.42 -10.41 9.94
N SER A 2 19.12 -10.43 9.77
CA SER A 2 18.37 -9.18 9.64
C SER A 2 18.04 -8.62 11.01
N THR A 3 18.11 -7.28 11.14
CA THR A 3 17.76 -6.59 12.37
C THR A 3 16.25 -6.68 12.60
N PRO A 4 15.80 -7.00 13.82
CA PRO A 4 14.36 -7.00 14.10
C PRO A 4 13.75 -5.61 13.93
N VAL A 5 12.57 -5.57 13.35
CA VAL A 5 11.81 -4.33 13.15
C VAL A 5 10.37 -4.53 13.60
N THR A 6 9.69 -3.42 13.89
CA THR A 6 8.27 -3.47 14.24
C THR A 6 7.41 -3.34 12.99
N LEU A 7 6.16 -3.79 13.09
CA LEU A 7 5.18 -3.56 12.02
C LEU A 7 4.98 -2.08 11.74
N ALA A 8 5.03 -1.25 12.78
CA ALA A 8 4.93 0.20 12.61
C ALA A 8 6.06 0.74 11.74
N THR A 9 7.29 0.23 11.92
CA THR A 9 8.43 0.63 11.10
C THR A 9 8.26 0.18 9.65
N VAL A 10 7.77 -1.03 9.43
CA VAL A 10 7.51 -1.55 8.08
C VAL A 10 6.47 -0.68 7.37
N ARG A 11 5.37 -0.39 8.05
CA ARG A 11 4.32 0.45 7.50
C ARG A 11 4.80 1.86 7.21
N ALA A 12 5.60 2.44 8.13
CA ALA A 12 6.17 3.77 7.93
C ALA A 12 7.13 3.80 6.74
N GLY A 13 7.86 2.73 6.50
CA GLY A 13 8.73 2.61 5.33
C GLY A 13 7.96 2.66 4.01
N LEU A 14 6.80 1.96 3.95
CA LEU A 14 5.92 2.03 2.79
C LEU A 14 5.41 3.46 2.58
N ALA A 15 4.92 4.10 3.64
CA ALA A 15 4.38 5.45 3.56
C ALA A 15 5.46 6.44 3.12
N SER A 16 6.66 6.35 3.67
CA SER A 16 7.76 7.25 3.32
C SER A 16 8.15 7.13 1.85
N ALA A 17 8.20 5.91 1.32
CA ALA A 17 8.54 5.70 -0.08
C ALA A 17 7.50 6.31 -1.01
N ILE A 18 6.23 6.20 -0.67
CA ILE A 18 5.14 6.77 -1.46
C ILE A 18 5.15 8.30 -1.36
N GLU A 19 5.37 8.85 -0.17
CA GLU A 19 5.41 10.29 0.03
C GLU A 19 6.62 10.93 -0.65
N ALA A 20 7.70 10.19 -0.80
CA ALA A 20 8.90 10.68 -1.48
C ALA A 20 8.65 10.98 -2.95
N VAL A 21 7.65 10.35 -3.58
CA VAL A 21 7.27 10.64 -4.97
C VAL A 21 6.10 11.62 -5.08
N GLY A 22 5.69 12.23 -3.97
CA GLY A 22 4.76 13.35 -3.98
C GLY A 22 3.31 13.01 -3.67
N TYR A 23 3.01 11.79 -3.24
CA TYR A 23 1.62 11.40 -2.91
C TYR A 23 1.45 11.29 -1.41
N LYS A 24 0.32 11.77 -0.91
CA LYS A 24 -0.02 11.66 0.50
C LYS A 24 -0.49 10.24 0.82
N THR A 25 -0.04 9.73 1.96
CA THR A 25 -0.48 8.42 2.44
C THR A 25 -1.34 8.57 3.68
N HIS A 26 -2.29 7.65 3.83
CA HIS A 26 -3.23 7.65 4.94
C HIS A 26 -3.41 6.23 5.46
N ALA A 27 -3.66 6.12 6.75
CA ALA A 27 -4.07 4.86 7.38
C ALA A 27 -5.57 4.87 7.71
N GLN A 28 -6.25 5.98 7.44
CA GLN A 28 -7.67 6.11 7.71
C GLN A 28 -8.52 5.44 6.61
N PRO A 29 -9.80 5.20 6.90
CA PRO A 29 -10.72 4.71 5.88
C PRO A 29 -10.79 5.63 4.68
N LEU A 30 -11.04 5.05 3.52
CA LEU A 30 -11.11 5.78 2.24
C LEU A 30 -12.13 6.93 2.29
N ALA A 31 -13.19 6.77 3.08
CA ALA A 31 -14.25 7.78 3.21
C ALA A 31 -13.78 9.12 3.77
N THR A 32 -12.64 9.14 4.49
CA THR A 32 -12.13 10.35 5.14
C THR A 32 -10.94 10.96 4.41
N VAL A 33 -10.60 10.45 3.24
CA VAL A 33 -9.39 10.83 2.51
C VAL A 33 -9.74 11.78 1.37
N ILE A 34 -8.92 12.81 1.20
CA ILE A 34 -9.06 13.76 0.09
C ILE A 34 -8.19 13.26 -1.08
N PRO A 35 -8.79 12.90 -2.23
CA PRO A 35 -8.02 12.44 -3.38
C PRO A 35 -7.26 13.59 -4.06
N PRO A 36 -6.14 13.32 -4.76
CA PRO A 36 -5.53 12.00 -4.93
C PRO A 36 -4.75 11.56 -3.70
N ALA A 37 -4.85 10.28 -3.37
CA ALA A 37 -4.20 9.77 -2.17
C ALA A 37 -3.96 8.26 -2.27
N VAL A 38 -3.08 7.76 -1.40
CA VAL A 38 -2.82 6.33 -1.25
C VAL A 38 -3.14 5.95 0.20
N VAL A 39 -3.99 4.95 0.37
CA VAL A 39 -4.33 4.43 1.69
C VAL A 39 -3.56 3.14 1.89
N VAL A 40 -2.89 3.00 3.03
CA VAL A 40 -2.13 1.80 3.38
C VAL A 40 -2.89 1.08 4.48
N VAL A 41 -3.41 -0.10 4.16
CA VAL A 41 -4.20 -0.89 5.11
C VAL A 41 -3.67 -2.31 5.20
N PRO A 42 -3.93 -3.01 6.31
CA PRO A 42 -3.61 -4.44 6.41
C PRO A 42 -4.40 -5.23 5.38
N ASP A 43 -3.77 -6.25 4.80
CA ASP A 43 -4.43 -7.16 3.88
C ASP A 43 -4.78 -8.47 4.61
N GLU A 44 -5.51 -9.33 3.93
CA GLU A 44 -5.91 -10.65 4.45
C GLU A 44 -5.20 -11.75 3.64
N PRO A 45 -4.44 -12.65 4.25
CA PRO A 45 -4.07 -12.67 5.66
C PRO A 45 -3.06 -11.56 5.99
N TYR A 46 -3.11 -11.03 7.21
CA TYR A 46 -2.24 -9.92 7.57
C TYR A 46 -0.78 -10.34 7.72
N LEU A 47 -0.55 -11.39 8.50
CA LEU A 47 0.79 -11.89 8.77
C LEU A 47 0.87 -13.38 8.47
N ILE A 48 1.94 -13.78 7.81
CA ILE A 48 2.24 -15.18 7.56
C ILE A 48 3.60 -15.49 8.15
N ALA A 49 3.65 -16.47 9.06
CA ALA A 49 4.91 -16.94 9.60
C ALA A 49 5.55 -17.88 8.58
N ASN A 50 6.68 -17.48 8.03
CA ASN A 50 7.32 -18.26 6.98
C ASN A 50 8.17 -19.39 7.53
N THR A 51 9.27 -19.04 8.19
CA THR A 51 10.23 -20.06 8.59
C THR A 51 10.93 -19.65 9.88
N LEU A 52 11.13 -20.63 10.76
CA LEU A 52 12.06 -20.46 11.88
C LEU A 52 13.45 -20.68 11.31
N ALA A 53 14.19 -19.58 11.18
CA ALA A 53 15.58 -19.65 10.83
C ALA A 53 16.42 -19.66 12.10
N SER A 54 17.70 -19.99 11.98
CA SER A 54 18.60 -20.04 13.13
C SER A 54 18.74 -18.68 13.83
N GLY A 55 18.35 -17.58 13.19
CA GLY A 55 18.42 -16.25 13.76
C GLY A 55 17.07 -15.68 14.16
N GLY A 56 15.99 -16.45 14.13
CA GLY A 56 14.67 -15.99 14.51
C GLY A 56 13.58 -16.36 13.52
N LEU A 57 12.41 -15.77 13.71
CA LEU A 57 11.23 -16.03 12.91
C LEU A 57 11.08 -14.96 11.83
N VAL A 58 11.01 -15.38 10.58
CA VAL A 58 10.77 -14.47 9.45
C VAL A 58 9.27 -14.48 9.14
N TRP A 59 8.70 -13.29 9.12
CA TRP A 59 7.28 -13.08 8.82
C TRP A 59 7.13 -12.45 7.44
N GLN A 60 6.01 -12.76 6.81
CA GLN A 60 5.53 -12.00 5.66
C GLN A 60 4.38 -11.13 6.13
N ALA A 61 4.55 -9.81 6.02
CA ALA A 61 3.50 -8.85 6.34
C ALA A 61 2.83 -8.41 5.05
N ASN A 62 1.51 -8.52 5.01
CA ASN A 62 0.73 -8.20 3.81
C ASN A 62 -0.06 -6.93 4.03
N PHE A 63 0.12 -5.99 3.12
CA PHE A 63 -0.62 -4.72 3.11
C PHE A 63 -1.31 -4.56 1.77
N GLU A 64 -2.35 -3.75 1.76
CA GLU A 64 -3.01 -3.34 0.53
C GLU A 64 -2.83 -1.83 0.38
N LEU A 65 -2.31 -1.42 -0.77
CA LEU A 65 -2.23 -0.01 -1.12
C LEU A 65 -3.44 0.32 -1.96
N ILE A 66 -4.24 1.28 -1.51
CA ILE A 66 -5.43 1.71 -2.24
C ILE A 66 -5.13 3.07 -2.83
N VAL A 67 -4.95 3.12 -4.15
CA VAL A 67 -4.72 4.36 -4.88
C VAL A 67 -6.08 4.91 -5.30
N ALA A 68 -6.38 6.14 -4.91
CA ALA A 68 -7.68 6.75 -5.17
C ALA A 68 -7.53 8.13 -5.80
N VAL A 69 -8.29 8.38 -6.85
CA VAL A 69 -8.42 9.69 -7.48
C VAL A 69 -9.89 10.05 -7.58
N ALA A 70 -10.19 11.35 -7.68
CA ALA A 70 -11.56 11.81 -7.90
C ALA A 70 -12.02 11.34 -9.29
N TYR A 71 -13.24 10.80 -9.35
CA TYR A 71 -13.81 10.35 -10.62
C TYR A 71 -14.62 11.49 -11.23
N LEU A 72 -13.93 12.36 -11.98
CA LEU A 72 -14.54 13.53 -12.59
C LEU A 72 -14.77 13.33 -14.09
N ASP A 73 -13.82 12.72 -14.77
CA ASP A 73 -13.80 12.50 -16.20
C ASP A 73 -13.21 11.12 -16.45
N PRO A 74 -13.90 10.21 -17.17
CA PRO A 74 -13.44 8.83 -17.27
C PRO A 74 -12.01 8.68 -17.79
N GLN A 75 -11.64 9.43 -18.83
CA GLN A 75 -10.31 9.29 -19.42
C GLN A 75 -9.24 10.01 -18.58
N GLY A 76 -9.54 11.22 -18.12
CA GLY A 76 -8.60 11.98 -17.32
C GLY A 76 -8.35 11.33 -15.95
N SER A 77 -9.39 10.82 -15.32
CA SER A 77 -9.27 10.14 -14.03
C SER A 77 -8.47 8.85 -14.17
N LEU A 78 -8.73 8.07 -15.22
CA LEU A 78 -7.98 6.85 -15.47
C LEU A 78 -6.51 7.15 -15.72
N GLY A 79 -6.19 8.14 -16.54
CA GLY A 79 -4.81 8.54 -16.79
C GLY A 79 -4.07 8.99 -15.53
N GLN A 80 -4.75 9.74 -14.68
CA GLN A 80 -4.19 10.16 -13.39
C GLN A 80 -3.93 8.96 -12.49
N LEU A 81 -4.88 8.05 -12.37
CA LEU A 81 -4.75 6.85 -11.56
C LEU A 81 -3.58 5.99 -12.03
N GLU A 82 -3.49 5.77 -13.34
CA GLU A 82 -2.42 4.95 -13.91
C GLU A 82 -1.04 5.54 -13.62
N ARG A 83 -0.92 6.86 -13.73
CA ARG A 83 0.35 7.54 -13.44
C ARG A 83 0.75 7.31 -11.97
N ILE A 84 -0.18 7.47 -11.04
CA ILE A 84 0.10 7.29 -9.63
C ILE A 84 0.47 5.84 -9.33
N VAL A 85 -0.28 4.88 -9.88
CA VAL A 85 -0.02 3.46 -9.69
C VAL A 85 1.38 3.09 -10.14
N VAL A 86 1.79 3.53 -11.33
CA VAL A 86 3.11 3.22 -11.85
C VAL A 86 4.20 3.88 -11.01
N ASP A 87 4.02 5.15 -10.63
CA ASP A 87 4.99 5.85 -9.79
C ASP A 87 5.15 5.16 -8.44
N VAL A 88 4.06 4.78 -7.82
CA VAL A 88 4.09 4.09 -6.52
C VAL A 88 4.80 2.75 -6.65
N CYS A 89 4.42 1.94 -7.63
CA CYS A 89 5.03 0.62 -7.81
C CYS A 89 6.52 0.70 -8.09
N ARG A 90 6.96 1.71 -8.83
CA ARG A 90 8.39 1.86 -9.16
C ARG A 90 9.23 2.32 -7.98
N ASN A 91 8.61 2.88 -6.96
CA ASN A 91 9.32 3.51 -5.84
C ASN A 91 9.06 2.85 -4.49
N LEU A 92 8.47 1.66 -4.49
CA LEU A 92 8.28 0.91 -3.25
C LEU A 92 9.62 0.52 -2.63
N PRO A 93 9.67 0.34 -1.30
CA PRO A 93 10.93 -0.03 -0.64
C PRO A 93 11.51 -1.30 -1.24
N LYS A 94 12.84 -1.38 -1.25
CA LYS A 94 13.54 -2.56 -1.73
C LYS A 94 13.11 -3.78 -0.91
N GLY A 95 12.83 -4.88 -1.60
CA GLY A 95 12.34 -6.08 -0.96
C GLY A 95 10.83 -6.19 -0.86
N THR A 96 10.09 -5.15 -1.28
CA THR A 96 8.64 -5.23 -1.37
C THR A 96 8.26 -6.13 -2.55
N GLU A 97 7.39 -7.09 -2.29
CA GLU A 97 6.91 -8.02 -3.32
C GLU A 97 5.49 -7.65 -3.71
N PHE A 98 5.22 -7.57 -5.01
CA PHE A 98 3.87 -7.48 -5.53
C PHE A 98 3.86 -8.09 -6.93
N THR A 99 2.73 -8.68 -7.32
CA THR A 99 2.61 -9.37 -8.60
C THR A 99 1.48 -8.82 -9.45
N THR A 100 0.47 -8.23 -8.81
CA THR A 100 -0.72 -7.77 -9.52
C THR A 100 -1.12 -6.40 -9.03
N VAL A 101 -1.78 -5.66 -9.92
CA VAL A 101 -2.44 -4.40 -9.59
C VAL A 101 -3.91 -4.61 -9.94
N GLY A 102 -4.79 -4.33 -8.98
CA GLY A 102 -6.21 -4.53 -9.17
C GLY A 102 -6.79 -3.64 -10.26
N GLN A 103 -7.77 -4.16 -10.97
CA GLN A 103 -8.47 -3.41 -12.00
C GLN A 103 -9.09 -2.15 -11.40
N PRO A 104 -8.94 -0.98 -12.06
CA PRO A 104 -9.59 0.24 -11.59
C PRO A 104 -11.10 0.08 -11.51
N SER A 105 -11.69 0.56 -10.44
CA SER A 105 -13.13 0.51 -10.23
C SER A 105 -13.63 1.81 -9.63
N VAL A 106 -14.86 2.18 -9.96
CA VAL A 106 -15.50 3.36 -9.39
C VAL A 106 -16.18 2.95 -8.09
N GLU A 107 -15.86 3.66 -7.02
CA GLU A 107 -16.47 3.41 -5.70
C GLU A 107 -17.15 4.67 -5.21
N ASP A 108 -18.37 4.50 -4.69
CA ASP A 108 -19.09 5.59 -4.05
C ASP A 108 -18.60 5.73 -2.61
N VAL A 109 -18.11 6.92 -2.27
CA VAL A 109 -17.57 7.20 -0.94
C VAL A 109 -18.31 8.44 -0.42
N GLY A 110 -19.37 8.23 0.37
CA GLY A 110 -20.23 9.33 0.78
C GLY A 110 -20.86 9.99 -0.44
N PRO A 111 -20.81 11.33 -0.54
CA PRO A 111 -21.37 12.06 -1.69
C PRO A 111 -20.45 12.03 -2.92
N SER A 112 -19.27 11.45 -2.81
CA SER A 112 -18.23 11.50 -3.86
C SER A 112 -18.08 10.16 -4.55
N GLN A 113 -17.61 10.21 -5.79
CA GLN A 113 -17.19 9.01 -6.52
C GLN A 113 -15.68 9.05 -6.69
N LEU A 114 -15.03 7.93 -6.40
CA LEU A 114 -13.59 7.78 -6.55
C LEU A 114 -13.28 6.67 -7.54
N LEU A 115 -12.24 6.86 -8.32
CA LEU A 115 -11.67 5.78 -9.11
C LEU A 115 -10.52 5.18 -8.31
N VAL A 116 -10.56 3.88 -8.07
CA VAL A 116 -9.71 3.21 -7.10
C VAL A 116 -9.02 2.02 -7.74
N SER A 117 -7.75 1.83 -7.42
CA SER A 117 -7.01 0.61 -7.76
C SER A 117 -6.32 0.09 -6.49
N ARG A 118 -6.35 -1.23 -6.32
CA ARG A 118 -5.78 -1.89 -5.14
C ARG A 118 -4.55 -2.68 -5.51
N ILE A 119 -3.48 -2.50 -4.73
CA ILE A 119 -2.20 -3.15 -4.96
C ILE A 119 -1.84 -3.96 -3.72
N PRO A 120 -1.98 -5.29 -3.74
CA PRO A 120 -1.51 -6.12 -2.64
C PRO A 120 0.01 -6.16 -2.65
N VAL A 121 0.63 -5.88 -1.51
CA VAL A 121 2.08 -5.94 -1.36
C VAL A 121 2.45 -6.80 -0.16
N ALA A 122 3.63 -7.40 -0.22
CA ALA A 122 4.15 -8.24 0.85
C ALA A 122 5.57 -7.82 1.18
N ILE A 123 5.87 -7.77 2.47
CA ILE A 123 7.21 -7.45 2.96
C ILE A 123 7.63 -8.54 3.95
N ARG A 124 8.77 -9.13 3.69
CA ARG A 124 9.36 -10.13 4.60
C ARG A 124 10.29 -9.45 5.56
N ALA A 125 10.12 -9.73 6.85
CA ALA A 125 10.93 -9.11 7.87
C ALA A 125 10.98 -9.96 9.13
N ASN A 126 12.04 -9.78 9.89
CA ASN A 126 12.14 -10.30 11.23
C ASN A 126 11.38 -9.34 12.15
N LEU A 127 10.15 -9.70 12.51
CA LEU A 127 9.28 -8.80 13.25
C LEU A 127 9.45 -8.96 14.75
N THR A 128 9.42 -7.83 15.45
CA THR A 128 9.39 -7.78 16.90
C THR A 128 8.21 -6.90 17.33
N ALA A 129 7.72 -7.14 18.57
CA ALA A 129 6.60 -6.36 19.07
C ALA A 129 6.99 -4.94 19.46
N THR A 130 8.24 -4.73 19.80
CA THR A 130 8.75 -3.40 20.23
C THR A 130 10.13 -3.14 19.67
#